data_aa874b82a4f62f1209aaeca8e17efd1c
#
_entry.id   aa874b82a4f62f1209aaeca8e17efd1c
#
_cell.length_a   1.000
_cell.length_b   1.000
_cell.length_c   1.000
_cell.angle_alpha   90.00
_cell.angle_beta   90.00
_cell.angle_gamma   90.00
#
_symmetry.space_group_name_H-M   'P 1'
#
loop_
_entity.id
_entity.type
_entity.pdbx_description
1 polymer ?
#
loop_
_entity_poly.entity_id
_entity_poly.type
_entity_poly.pdbx_seq_one_letter_code
_entity_poly.pdbx_strand_id
1 'polypeptide(L)'
;SVRDSKESELIMDAEINVFNKETDKNEIISVNLTILPLINEDSDGRTDEKESFLGILLMIEDISSEKRMKSTMSRYMDPGIADQLLEDGADIMGGLDTTATLLFSDLRSFTNITESLGAQGTVKLLNEYFEIMVECISEQGGMLDKFIGDAIMAAFGLPISHEDDEDRGVKAGINMIKRLWDWNDQREKDGKPRLDMGLGLNTDKIVAGNIGSQKRMDYTMIGDGVNLAARLESACKQYNARILISDFTFK
;
A
#
# COMPACT_ATOMS: atom_id res chain seq x y z
N SER A 1 -25.01 3.74 26.85
CA SER A 1 -24.25 2.74 27.67
C SER A 1 -24.93 1.39 27.54
N VAL A 2 -24.18 0.32 27.34
CA VAL A 2 -24.65 -1.06 27.16
C VAL A 2 -25.65 -1.48 28.24
N ARG A 3 -25.52 -0.93 29.45
CA ARG A 3 -26.45 -1.17 30.55
C ARG A 3 -27.84 -0.61 30.27
N ASP A 4 -27.93 0.56 29.65
CA ASP A 4 -29.20 1.25 29.43
C ASP A 4 -29.86 0.82 28.12
N SER A 5 -29.05 0.56 27.05
CA SER A 5 -29.54 0.12 25.76
C SER A 5 -29.86 -1.36 25.70
N LYS A 6 -29.22 -2.17 26.56
CA LYS A 6 -29.21 -3.64 26.52
C LYS A 6 -28.73 -4.21 25.17
N GLU A 7 -28.02 -3.41 24.40
CA GLU A 7 -27.42 -3.83 23.11
C GLU A 7 -25.92 -4.11 23.29
N SER A 8 -25.38 -5.01 22.49
CA SER A 8 -23.94 -5.26 22.44
C SER A 8 -23.22 -4.08 21.81
N GLU A 9 -22.03 -3.77 22.30
CA GLU A 9 -21.16 -2.74 21.74
C GLU A 9 -19.83 -3.37 21.36
N LEU A 10 -19.38 -3.13 20.12
CA LEU A 10 -18.10 -3.55 19.59
C LEU A 10 -17.23 -2.31 19.35
N ILE A 11 -16.08 -2.24 19.99
CA ILE A 11 -15.10 -1.19 19.78
C ILE A 11 -13.86 -1.83 19.17
N MET A 12 -13.62 -1.54 17.90
CA MET A 12 -12.48 -2.05 17.15
C MET A 12 -11.28 -1.12 17.35
N ASP A 13 -10.10 -1.74 17.44
CA ASP A 13 -8.82 -1.04 17.40
C ASP A 13 -8.64 0.06 18.47
N ALA A 14 -9.07 -0.22 19.68
CA ALA A 14 -8.84 0.66 20.83
C ALA A 14 -7.40 0.51 21.37
N GLU A 15 -6.83 1.61 21.83
CA GLU A 15 -5.55 1.59 22.54
C GLU A 15 -5.77 1.60 24.04
N ILE A 16 -5.18 0.64 24.75
CA ILE A 16 -5.21 0.60 26.20
C ILE A 16 -3.80 0.54 26.79
N ASN A 17 -3.62 1.21 27.94
CA ASN A 17 -2.38 1.15 28.70
C ASN A 17 -2.43 -0.04 29.66
N VAL A 18 -1.47 -0.95 29.52
CA VAL A 18 -1.33 -2.13 30.37
C VAL A 18 0.03 -2.12 31.03
N PHE A 19 0.05 -2.39 32.33
CA PHE A 19 1.31 -2.54 33.05
C PHE A 19 1.88 -3.94 32.79
N ASN A 20 3.02 -4.00 32.10
CA ASN A 20 3.75 -5.24 31.86
C ASN A 20 4.66 -5.54 33.05
N LYS A 21 4.35 -6.60 33.80
CA LYS A 21 5.09 -7.01 34.99
C LYS A 21 6.48 -7.57 34.70
N GLU A 22 6.71 -8.06 33.48
CA GLU A 22 8.02 -8.63 33.10
C GLU A 22 9.03 -7.54 32.74
N THR A 23 8.56 -6.46 32.10
CA THR A 23 9.39 -5.33 31.69
C THR A 23 9.38 -4.18 32.69
N ASP A 24 8.51 -4.23 33.73
CA ASP A 24 8.29 -3.19 34.74
C ASP A 24 7.94 -1.82 34.10
N LYS A 25 7.16 -1.84 33.00
CA LYS A 25 6.77 -0.66 32.24
C LYS A 25 5.31 -0.69 31.82
N ASN A 26 4.75 0.51 31.63
CA ASN A 26 3.47 0.64 30.94
C ASN A 26 3.69 0.49 29.43
N GLU A 27 2.90 -0.36 28.83
CA GLU A 27 2.88 -0.62 27.38
C GLU A 27 1.52 -0.28 26.83
N ILE A 28 1.48 0.32 25.63
CA ILE A 28 0.24 0.55 24.90
C ILE A 28 0.02 -0.68 24.03
N ILE A 29 -1.13 -1.33 24.20
CA ILE A 29 -1.57 -2.44 23.37
C ILE A 29 -2.81 -2.04 22.59
N SER A 30 -2.94 -2.59 21.37
CA SER A 30 -4.14 -2.44 20.55
C SER A 30 -5.07 -3.61 20.81
N VAL A 31 -6.36 -3.32 21.06
CA VAL A 31 -7.34 -4.35 21.41
C VAL A 31 -8.66 -4.14 20.69
N ASN A 32 -9.36 -5.23 20.40
CA ASN A 32 -10.79 -5.22 20.13
C ASN A 32 -11.55 -5.46 21.43
N LEU A 33 -12.54 -4.63 21.71
CA LEU A 33 -13.39 -4.75 22.90
C LEU A 33 -14.81 -5.13 22.46
N THR A 34 -15.30 -6.25 22.97
CA THR A 34 -16.72 -6.63 22.81
C THR A 34 -17.39 -6.55 24.17
N ILE A 35 -18.44 -5.78 24.27
CA ILE A 35 -19.21 -5.53 25.49
C ILE A 35 -20.60 -6.12 25.28
N LEU A 36 -20.95 -7.16 26.04
CA LEU A 36 -22.22 -7.86 25.95
C LEU A 36 -23.01 -7.69 27.25
N PRO A 37 -24.29 -7.30 27.20
CA PRO A 37 -25.16 -7.34 28.37
C PRO A 37 -25.51 -8.79 28.70
N LEU A 38 -25.40 -9.16 29.95
CA LEU A 38 -25.90 -10.42 30.47
C LEU A 38 -27.31 -10.19 31.02
N ILE A 39 -28.29 -10.78 30.35
CA ILE A 39 -29.71 -10.64 30.68
C ILE A 39 -30.24 -12.02 31.04
N ASN A 40 -31.00 -12.12 32.11
CA ASN A 40 -31.71 -13.36 32.43
C ASN A 40 -33.04 -13.38 31.66
N GLU A 41 -33.19 -14.32 30.75
CA GLU A 41 -34.46 -14.65 30.10
C GLU A 41 -35.10 -15.80 30.93
N ASP A 42 -36.06 -15.48 31.79
CA ASP A 42 -36.84 -16.53 32.45
C ASP A 42 -37.70 -17.27 31.41
N SER A 43 -37.35 -18.52 31.17
CA SER A 43 -37.96 -19.43 30.18
C SER A 43 -39.35 -19.93 30.54
N ASP A 44 -40.00 -19.42 31.59
CA ASP A 44 -41.32 -19.87 32.02
C ASP A 44 -42.37 -18.78 31.74
N GLY A 45 -43.05 -18.88 30.63
CA GLY A 45 -44.03 -17.99 30.02
C GLY A 45 -45.17 -17.46 30.93
N ARG A 46 -44.90 -17.02 32.11
CA ARG A 46 -45.83 -16.37 33.06
C ARG A 46 -45.39 -14.96 33.37
N THR A 47 -46.01 -14.06 32.64
CA THR A 47 -46.40 -12.68 33.01
C THR A 47 -45.48 -11.86 33.92
N ASP A 48 -45.01 -10.71 33.36
CA ASP A 48 -44.66 -9.47 34.06
C ASP A 48 -43.39 -9.39 34.95
N GLU A 49 -42.42 -10.31 34.78
CA GLU A 49 -41.11 -10.08 35.40
C GLU A 49 -40.14 -9.46 34.40
N LYS A 50 -39.67 -8.28 34.80
CA LYS A 50 -38.72 -7.47 34.05
C LYS A 50 -37.45 -8.29 33.77
N GLU A 51 -37.05 -8.36 32.48
CA GLU A 51 -35.70 -8.77 32.10
C GLU A 51 -34.67 -8.24 33.12
N SER A 52 -34.07 -9.13 33.85
CA SER A 52 -33.14 -8.76 34.95
C SER A 52 -31.74 -8.66 34.33
N PHE A 53 -31.19 -7.44 34.36
CA PHE A 53 -29.80 -7.22 34.00
C PHE A 53 -28.87 -7.86 35.06
N LEU A 54 -28.12 -8.88 34.66
CA LEU A 54 -27.22 -9.63 35.55
C LEU A 54 -25.82 -9.02 35.63
N GLY A 55 -25.38 -8.39 34.52
CA GLY A 55 -24.03 -7.84 34.44
C GLY A 55 -23.59 -7.53 33.00
N ILE A 56 -22.32 -7.31 32.83
CA ILE A 56 -21.67 -7.07 31.55
C ILE A 56 -20.54 -8.09 31.38
N LEU A 57 -20.51 -8.75 30.24
CA LEU A 57 -19.36 -9.51 29.78
C LEU A 57 -18.48 -8.60 28.91
N LEU A 58 -17.24 -8.41 29.34
CA LEU A 58 -16.23 -7.70 28.58
C LEU A 58 -15.24 -8.73 28.01
N MET A 59 -15.16 -8.81 26.70
CA MET A 59 -14.14 -9.59 25.99
C MET A 59 -13.08 -8.59 25.46
N ILE A 60 -11.82 -8.90 25.74
CA ILE A 60 -10.68 -8.11 25.28
C ILE A 60 -9.79 -9.02 24.46
N GLU A 61 -9.64 -8.69 23.19
CA GLU A 61 -8.76 -9.38 22.27
C GLU A 61 -7.54 -8.50 21.97
N ASP A 62 -6.34 -8.97 22.33
CA ASP A 62 -5.09 -8.25 22.04
C ASP A 62 -4.71 -8.51 20.58
N ILE A 63 -4.78 -7.45 19.74
CA ILE A 63 -4.44 -7.47 18.32
C ILE A 63 -3.09 -6.80 18.02
N SER A 64 -2.25 -6.58 19.05
CA SER A 64 -0.98 -5.86 18.91
C SER A 64 0.03 -6.61 18.03
N SER A 65 0.00 -7.95 18.05
CA SER A 65 0.88 -8.79 17.21
C SER A 65 0.48 -8.73 15.75
N GLU A 66 -0.82 -8.83 15.45
CA GLU A 66 -1.41 -8.73 14.12
C GLU A 66 -1.14 -7.36 13.50
N LYS A 67 -1.35 -6.29 14.27
CA LYS A 67 -1.04 -4.93 13.84
C LYS A 67 0.44 -4.72 13.53
N ARG A 68 1.32 -5.21 14.39
CA ARG A 68 2.76 -5.13 14.14
C ARG A 68 3.17 -5.92 12.90
N MET A 69 2.60 -7.11 12.72
CA MET A 69 2.83 -7.92 11.52
C MET A 69 2.34 -7.20 10.27
N LYS A 70 1.08 -6.71 10.26
CA LYS A 70 0.51 -5.94 9.17
C LYS A 70 1.34 -4.70 8.84
N SER A 71 1.72 -3.90 9.86
CA SER A 71 2.58 -2.72 9.69
C SER A 71 3.98 -3.07 9.16
N THR A 72 4.51 -4.23 9.51
CA THR A 72 5.78 -4.69 8.97
C THR A 72 5.62 -5.15 7.53
N MET A 73 4.59 -5.92 7.22
CA MET A 73 4.30 -6.38 5.85
C MET A 73 4.06 -5.20 4.89
N SER A 74 3.32 -4.18 5.31
CA SER A 74 3.05 -2.96 4.51
C SER A 74 4.29 -2.13 4.17
N ARG A 75 5.44 -2.40 4.79
CA ARG A 75 6.72 -1.80 4.39
C ARG A 75 7.40 -2.54 3.25
N TYR A 76 7.03 -3.78 3.00
CA TYR A 76 7.67 -4.66 2.01
C TYR A 76 6.74 -5.05 0.87
N MET A 77 5.44 -4.80 0.99
CA MET A 77 4.44 -5.05 -0.04
C MET A 77 3.30 -4.03 0.07
N ASP A 78 2.53 -3.90 -1.00
CA ASP A 78 1.35 -3.02 -1.01
C ASP A 78 0.34 -3.42 0.08
N PRO A 79 -0.23 -2.45 0.83
CA PRO A 79 -1.20 -2.72 1.90
C PRO A 79 -2.42 -3.52 1.44
N GLY A 80 -2.95 -3.26 0.24
CA GLY A 80 -4.10 -3.99 -0.31
C GLY A 80 -3.80 -5.48 -0.55
N ILE A 81 -2.56 -5.79 -0.97
CA ILE A 81 -2.10 -7.17 -1.12
C ILE A 81 -1.89 -7.82 0.24
N ALA A 82 -1.33 -7.08 1.21
CA ALA A 82 -1.15 -7.59 2.57
C ALA A 82 -2.51 -7.96 3.19
N ASP A 83 -3.55 -7.14 2.99
CA ASP A 83 -4.90 -7.42 3.48
C ASP A 83 -5.50 -8.65 2.80
N GLN A 84 -5.39 -8.76 1.47
CA GLN A 84 -5.87 -9.92 0.73
C GLN A 84 -5.20 -11.23 1.16
N LEU A 85 -3.89 -11.22 1.41
CA LEU A 85 -3.15 -12.39 1.91
C LEU A 85 -3.57 -12.79 3.33
N LEU A 86 -3.96 -11.83 4.17
CA LEU A 86 -4.44 -12.10 5.53
C LEU A 86 -5.88 -12.63 5.54
N GLU A 87 -6.74 -12.19 4.61
CA GLU A 87 -8.13 -12.63 4.51
C GLU A 87 -8.27 -14.01 3.84
N ASP A 88 -7.56 -14.24 2.74
CA ASP A 88 -7.72 -15.44 1.91
C ASP A 88 -6.77 -16.60 2.29
N GLY A 89 -5.80 -16.34 3.17
CA GLY A 89 -4.77 -17.30 3.57
C GLY A 89 -3.64 -17.43 2.55
N ALA A 90 -2.48 -17.91 2.99
CA ALA A 90 -1.21 -17.91 2.25
C ALA A 90 -1.16 -18.86 1.01
N ASP A 91 -2.25 -19.52 0.64
CA ASP A 91 -2.25 -20.59 -0.37
C ASP A 91 -2.67 -20.15 -1.77
N ILE A 92 -2.67 -18.82 -2.05
CA ILE A 92 -3.00 -18.30 -3.38
C ILE A 92 -1.74 -18.35 -4.27
N MET A 93 -1.37 -19.56 -4.68
CA MET A 93 -0.44 -19.77 -5.79
C MET A 93 -1.20 -19.58 -7.10
N GLY A 94 -0.81 -18.61 -7.90
CA GLY A 94 -1.34 -18.41 -9.23
C GLY A 94 -1.58 -16.94 -9.56
N GLY A 95 -1.74 -16.65 -10.83
CA GLY A 95 -2.06 -15.32 -11.34
C GLY A 95 -3.47 -15.30 -11.92
N LEU A 96 -4.10 -14.14 -11.88
CA LEU A 96 -5.39 -13.86 -12.49
C LEU A 96 -5.18 -12.99 -13.73
N ASP A 97 -5.88 -13.34 -14.82
CA ASP A 97 -5.97 -12.47 -15.99
C ASP A 97 -6.76 -11.20 -15.62
N THR A 98 -6.15 -10.05 -15.80
CA THR A 98 -6.77 -8.75 -15.53
C THR A 98 -6.28 -7.70 -16.51
N THR A 99 -6.94 -6.56 -16.56
CA THR A 99 -6.47 -5.38 -17.29
C THR A 99 -5.96 -4.36 -16.28
N ALA A 100 -4.78 -3.81 -16.51
CA ALA A 100 -4.20 -2.79 -15.64
C ALA A 100 -3.42 -1.76 -16.45
N THR A 101 -3.30 -0.56 -15.91
CA THR A 101 -2.42 0.49 -16.42
C THR A 101 -1.09 0.41 -15.69
N LEU A 102 -0.05 0.13 -16.43
CA LEU A 102 1.31 -0.12 -15.95
C LEU A 102 2.14 1.15 -16.09
N LEU A 103 2.87 1.51 -15.04
CA LEU A 103 3.75 2.65 -15.00
C LEU A 103 5.19 2.19 -14.72
N PHE A 104 6.11 2.60 -15.59
CA PHE A 104 7.54 2.51 -15.37
C PHE A 104 8.15 3.91 -15.33
N SER A 105 9.05 4.15 -14.40
CA SER A 105 9.84 5.39 -14.36
C SER A 105 11.29 5.09 -14.03
N ASP A 106 12.21 5.90 -14.57
CA ASP A 106 13.65 5.78 -14.34
C ASP A 106 14.30 7.16 -14.30
N LEU A 107 15.33 7.32 -13.43
CA LEU A 107 16.11 8.57 -13.34
C LEU A 107 17.10 8.68 -14.50
N ARG A 108 17.18 9.85 -15.10
CA ARG A 108 18.14 10.10 -16.16
C ARG A 108 19.53 10.34 -15.62
N SER A 109 20.52 9.70 -16.24
CA SER A 109 21.94 9.87 -15.90
C SER A 109 22.27 9.51 -14.45
N PHE A 110 21.49 8.60 -13.82
CA PHE A 110 21.64 8.20 -12.43
C PHE A 110 23.06 7.72 -12.10
N THR A 111 23.68 6.93 -12.99
CA THR A 111 25.06 6.44 -12.81
C THR A 111 26.06 7.58 -12.55
N ASN A 112 25.97 8.67 -13.32
CA ASN A 112 26.86 9.82 -13.13
C ASN A 112 26.65 10.52 -11.78
N ILE A 113 25.39 10.53 -11.30
CA ILE A 113 25.02 11.14 -10.02
C ILE A 113 25.58 10.31 -8.87
N THR A 114 25.45 8.97 -8.95
CA THR A 114 25.92 8.06 -7.90
C THR A 114 27.44 8.04 -7.74
N GLU A 115 28.16 8.16 -8.84
CA GLU A 115 29.63 8.28 -8.80
C GLU A 115 30.11 9.49 -7.97
N SER A 116 29.36 10.58 -8.00
CA SER A 116 29.69 11.80 -7.24
C SER A 116 29.27 11.72 -5.77
N LEU A 117 28.20 10.96 -5.44
CA LEU A 117 27.60 10.90 -4.10
C LEU A 117 28.18 9.81 -3.20
N GLY A 118 28.78 8.77 -3.79
CA GLY A 118 29.17 7.56 -3.09
C GLY A 118 27.95 6.76 -2.56
N ALA A 119 28.22 5.59 -1.97
CA ALA A 119 27.15 4.64 -1.61
C ALA A 119 26.11 5.22 -0.62
N GLN A 120 26.56 5.85 0.45
CA GLN A 120 25.67 6.41 1.47
C GLN A 120 24.82 7.57 0.93
N GLY A 121 25.44 8.45 0.13
CA GLY A 121 24.75 9.56 -0.52
C GLY A 121 23.70 9.09 -1.54
N THR A 122 24.01 8.02 -2.27
CA THR A 122 23.08 7.37 -3.21
C THR A 122 21.86 6.80 -2.50
N VAL A 123 22.05 6.05 -1.42
CA VAL A 123 20.91 5.50 -0.63
C VAL A 123 20.03 6.62 -0.08
N LYS A 124 20.63 7.67 0.45
CA LYS A 124 19.88 8.84 0.96
C LYS A 124 19.07 9.51 -0.16
N LEU A 125 19.70 9.73 -1.33
CA LEU A 125 19.04 10.32 -2.49
C LEU A 125 17.85 9.48 -2.95
N LEU A 126 18.04 8.16 -3.08
CA LEU A 126 16.99 7.24 -3.50
C LEU A 126 15.82 7.22 -2.52
N ASN A 127 16.10 7.19 -1.22
CA ASN A 127 15.03 7.20 -0.22
C ASN A 127 14.20 8.49 -0.29
N GLU A 128 14.84 9.67 -0.38
CA GLU A 128 14.16 10.95 -0.54
C GLU A 128 13.32 10.98 -1.85
N TYR A 129 13.88 10.47 -2.94
CA TYR A 129 13.23 10.40 -4.25
C TYR A 129 12.02 9.45 -4.23
N PHE A 130 12.20 8.24 -3.73
CA PHE A 130 11.14 7.24 -3.69
C PHE A 130 9.97 7.66 -2.80
N GLU A 131 10.24 8.33 -1.68
CA GLU A 131 9.18 8.85 -0.80
C GLU A 131 8.25 9.79 -1.57
N ILE A 132 8.80 10.75 -2.33
CA ILE A 132 8.04 11.70 -3.14
C ILE A 132 7.25 10.97 -4.25
N MET A 133 7.88 10.02 -4.93
CA MET A 133 7.28 9.35 -6.08
C MET A 133 6.17 8.36 -5.67
N VAL A 134 6.41 7.60 -4.60
CA VAL A 134 5.42 6.66 -4.06
C VAL A 134 4.18 7.39 -3.55
N GLU A 135 4.35 8.56 -2.94
CA GLU A 135 3.22 9.39 -2.53
C GLU A 135 2.35 9.80 -3.73
N CYS A 136 2.96 10.19 -4.87
CA CYS A 136 2.21 10.51 -6.09
C CYS A 136 1.41 9.33 -6.64
N ILE A 137 1.96 8.11 -6.55
CA ILE A 137 1.30 6.88 -6.99
C ILE A 137 0.15 6.55 -6.05
N SER A 138 0.39 6.55 -4.74
CA SER A 138 -0.59 6.19 -3.71
C SER A 138 -1.76 7.18 -3.66
N GLU A 139 -1.54 8.49 -3.83
CA GLU A 139 -2.59 9.51 -3.90
C GLU A 139 -3.58 9.28 -5.05
N GLN A 140 -3.16 8.58 -6.11
CA GLN A 140 -4.02 8.19 -7.22
C GLN A 140 -4.52 6.74 -7.09
N GLY A 141 -4.31 6.10 -5.94
CA GLY A 141 -4.72 4.71 -5.70
C GLY A 141 -3.95 3.69 -6.55
N GLY A 142 -2.73 4.02 -6.96
CA GLY A 142 -1.83 3.10 -7.64
C GLY A 142 -1.14 2.17 -6.65
N MET A 143 -0.91 0.94 -7.08
CA MET A 143 -0.14 -0.07 -6.37
C MET A 143 1.34 0.02 -6.77
N LEU A 144 2.23 0.19 -5.79
CA LEU A 144 3.67 0.04 -6.01
C LEU A 144 4.02 -1.45 -6.07
N ASP A 145 4.57 -1.91 -7.20
CA ASP A 145 5.08 -3.29 -7.30
C ASP A 145 6.47 -3.39 -6.69
N LYS A 146 7.46 -2.73 -7.29
CA LYS A 146 8.85 -2.77 -6.81
C LYS A 146 9.71 -1.61 -7.29
N PHE A 147 10.85 -1.46 -6.62
CA PHE A 147 11.96 -0.66 -7.10
C PHE A 147 12.97 -1.55 -7.86
N ILE A 148 13.47 -1.07 -8.99
CA ILE A 148 14.47 -1.76 -9.81
C ILE A 148 15.65 -0.80 -9.99
N GLY A 149 16.57 -0.81 -9.02
CA GLY A 149 17.62 0.22 -8.94
C GLY A 149 17.03 1.59 -8.61
N ASP A 150 17.09 2.54 -9.55
CA ASP A 150 16.45 3.87 -9.47
C ASP A 150 15.10 3.93 -10.20
N ALA A 151 14.69 2.82 -10.83
CA ALA A 151 13.42 2.70 -11.50
C ALA A 151 12.29 2.30 -10.53
N ILE A 152 11.08 2.72 -10.87
CA ILE A 152 9.84 2.37 -10.17
C ILE A 152 8.94 1.61 -11.13
N MET A 153 8.38 0.50 -10.67
CA MET A 153 7.30 -0.23 -11.31
C MET A 153 6.04 -0.13 -10.48
N ALA A 154 4.96 0.35 -11.07
CA ALA A 154 3.67 0.51 -10.41
C ALA A 154 2.52 0.16 -11.36
N ALA A 155 1.33 -0.07 -10.82
CA ALA A 155 0.13 -0.37 -11.58
C ALA A 155 -1.11 0.31 -10.99
N PHE A 156 -2.09 0.56 -11.86
CA PHE A 156 -3.43 1.03 -11.53
C PHE A 156 -4.42 -0.01 -12.03
N GLY A 157 -5.44 -0.31 -11.23
CA GLY A 157 -6.35 -1.42 -11.49
C GLY A 157 -5.99 -2.72 -10.77
N LEU A 158 -5.07 -2.65 -9.81
CA LEU A 158 -4.66 -3.77 -8.96
C LEU A 158 -4.64 -3.34 -7.48
N PRO A 159 -5.01 -4.23 -6.56
CA PRO A 159 -5.66 -5.52 -6.77
C PRO A 159 -7.13 -5.37 -7.24
N ILE A 160 -7.70 -4.17 -7.17
CA ILE A 160 -9.07 -3.85 -7.56
C ILE A 160 -9.05 -2.88 -8.74
N SER A 161 -9.74 -3.24 -9.83
CA SER A 161 -9.88 -2.40 -11.02
C SER A 161 -10.98 -1.34 -10.84
N HIS A 162 -10.75 -0.16 -11.43
CA HIS A 162 -11.69 0.96 -11.48
C HIS A 162 -11.84 1.42 -12.94
N GLU A 163 -12.92 2.15 -13.22
CA GLU A 163 -13.23 2.63 -14.57
C GLU A 163 -12.27 3.73 -15.08
N ASP A 164 -11.48 4.33 -14.18
CA ASP A 164 -10.58 5.46 -14.47
C ASP A 164 -9.09 5.14 -14.22
N ASP A 165 -8.71 3.87 -14.30
CA ASP A 165 -7.34 3.42 -14.01
C ASP A 165 -6.28 4.07 -14.93
N GLU A 166 -6.60 4.28 -16.20
CA GLU A 166 -5.76 4.98 -17.16
C GLU A 166 -5.54 6.44 -16.77
N ASP A 167 -6.61 7.12 -16.45
CA ASP A 167 -6.59 8.52 -16.02
C ASP A 167 -5.79 8.70 -14.72
N ARG A 168 -5.97 7.80 -13.76
CA ARG A 168 -5.24 7.79 -12.49
C ARG A 168 -3.75 7.56 -12.71
N GLY A 169 -3.40 6.62 -13.58
CA GLY A 169 -2.01 6.38 -13.97
C GLY A 169 -1.35 7.59 -14.60
N VAL A 170 -2.03 8.23 -15.56
CA VAL A 170 -1.52 9.44 -16.21
C VAL A 170 -1.41 10.61 -15.23
N LYS A 171 -2.41 10.81 -14.35
CA LYS A 171 -2.37 11.84 -13.30
C LYS A 171 -1.20 11.64 -12.34
N ALA A 172 -0.96 10.40 -11.91
CA ALA A 172 0.19 10.05 -11.09
C ALA A 172 1.50 10.43 -11.78
N GLY A 173 1.69 10.03 -13.05
CA GLY A 173 2.88 10.37 -13.83
C GLY A 173 3.09 11.88 -13.97
N ILE A 174 2.05 12.66 -14.21
CA ILE A 174 2.12 14.13 -14.27
C ILE A 174 2.51 14.70 -12.89
N ASN A 175 1.94 14.19 -11.81
CA ASN A 175 2.27 14.65 -10.45
C ASN A 175 3.72 14.30 -10.08
N MET A 176 4.22 13.12 -10.46
CA MET A 176 5.62 12.74 -10.27
C MET A 176 6.57 13.75 -10.92
N ILE A 177 6.32 14.15 -12.17
CA ILE A 177 7.13 15.16 -12.86
C ILE A 177 7.06 16.52 -12.16
N LYS A 178 5.86 16.99 -11.78
CA LYS A 178 5.67 18.27 -11.09
C LYS A 178 6.41 18.30 -9.76
N ARG A 179 6.21 17.28 -8.92
CA ARG A 179 6.87 17.21 -7.60
C ARG A 179 8.39 17.06 -7.72
N LEU A 180 8.87 16.38 -8.77
CA LEU A 180 10.30 16.33 -9.06
C LEU A 180 10.85 17.73 -9.39
N TRP A 181 10.11 18.56 -10.12
CA TRP A 181 10.52 19.93 -10.41
C TRP A 181 10.55 20.80 -9.16
N ASP A 182 9.51 20.74 -8.33
CA ASP A 182 9.45 21.48 -7.07
C ASP A 182 10.61 21.08 -6.14
N TRP A 183 10.88 19.78 -6.05
CA TRP A 183 12.01 19.28 -5.27
C TRP A 183 13.36 19.70 -5.86
N ASN A 184 13.50 19.75 -7.18
CA ASN A 184 14.69 20.23 -7.85
C ASN A 184 14.99 21.71 -7.52
N ASP A 185 13.97 22.54 -7.39
CA ASP A 185 14.15 23.95 -7.01
C ASP A 185 14.70 24.08 -5.57
N GLN A 186 14.34 23.16 -4.68
CA GLN A 186 14.95 23.09 -3.34
C GLN A 186 16.37 22.51 -3.40
N ARG A 187 16.60 21.46 -4.20
CA ARG A 187 17.94 20.86 -4.39
C ARG A 187 18.94 21.88 -4.93
N GLU A 188 18.53 22.72 -5.87
CA GLU A 188 19.38 23.76 -6.46
C GLU A 188 19.78 24.83 -5.43
N LYS A 189 18.85 25.22 -4.54
CA LYS A 189 19.16 26.10 -3.40
C LYS A 189 20.18 25.49 -2.44
N ASP A 190 20.13 24.16 -2.29
CA ASP A 190 21.07 23.39 -1.48
C ASP A 190 22.40 23.08 -2.21
N GLY A 191 22.60 23.60 -3.43
CA GLY A 191 23.80 23.37 -4.25
C GLY A 191 23.90 21.94 -4.80
N LYS A 192 22.77 21.20 -4.86
CA LYS A 192 22.70 19.83 -5.38
C LYS A 192 22.27 19.83 -6.85
N PRO A 193 22.71 18.85 -7.66
CA PRO A 193 22.31 18.77 -9.06
C PRO A 193 20.81 18.48 -9.20
N ARG A 194 20.21 19.04 -10.23
CA ARG A 194 18.83 18.72 -10.63
C ARG A 194 18.75 17.27 -11.14
N LEU A 195 17.62 16.65 -10.90
CA LEU A 195 17.28 15.33 -11.40
C LEU A 195 16.29 15.43 -12.55
N ASP A 196 16.33 14.51 -13.47
CA ASP A 196 15.33 14.35 -14.53
C ASP A 196 14.91 12.87 -14.60
N MET A 197 13.71 12.60 -15.11
CA MET A 197 13.16 11.25 -15.19
C MET A 197 12.38 11.04 -16.47
N GLY A 198 12.24 9.77 -16.86
CA GLY A 198 11.33 9.31 -17.89
C GLY A 198 10.21 8.47 -17.29
N LEU A 199 9.03 8.49 -17.89
CA LEU A 199 7.90 7.64 -17.54
C LEU A 199 7.30 7.01 -18.81
N GLY A 200 6.99 5.72 -18.71
CA GLY A 200 6.23 4.97 -19.72
C GLY A 200 4.96 4.41 -19.09
N LEU A 201 3.81 4.64 -19.74
CA LEU A 201 2.54 4.05 -19.31
C LEU A 201 1.92 3.23 -20.43
N ASN A 202 1.40 2.06 -20.06
CA ASN A 202 0.69 1.18 -20.97
C ASN A 202 -0.45 0.47 -20.25
N THR A 203 -1.65 0.48 -20.85
CA THR A 203 -2.80 -0.30 -20.39
C THR A 203 -2.91 -1.55 -21.22
N ASP A 204 -2.95 -2.72 -20.59
CA ASP A 204 -3.06 -3.99 -21.31
C ASP A 204 -3.61 -5.10 -20.40
N LYS A 205 -3.94 -6.23 -21.04
CA LYS A 205 -4.22 -7.48 -20.35
C LYS A 205 -2.91 -8.08 -19.84
N ILE A 206 -2.91 -8.42 -18.56
CA ILE A 206 -1.75 -8.99 -17.87
C ILE A 206 -2.19 -10.13 -16.96
N VAL A 207 -1.23 -10.90 -16.49
CA VAL A 207 -1.42 -11.83 -15.38
C VAL A 207 -0.82 -11.18 -14.13
N ALA A 208 -1.62 -10.95 -13.09
CA ALA A 208 -1.18 -10.44 -11.80
C ALA A 208 -1.42 -11.48 -10.70
N GLY A 209 -0.47 -11.65 -9.81
CA GLY A 209 -0.60 -12.60 -8.69
C GLY A 209 0.71 -12.98 -8.03
N ASN A 210 0.64 -13.97 -7.16
CA ASN A 210 1.79 -14.51 -6.44
C ASN A 210 2.61 -15.45 -7.34
N ILE A 211 3.78 -14.99 -7.73
CA ILE A 211 4.66 -15.68 -8.67
C ILE A 211 5.99 -15.97 -7.98
N GLY A 212 6.44 -17.21 -8.05
CA GLY A 212 7.71 -17.59 -7.44
C GLY A 212 7.79 -19.07 -7.06
N SER A 213 8.39 -19.33 -5.92
CA SER A 213 8.55 -20.67 -5.36
C SER A 213 7.93 -20.74 -3.96
N GLN A 214 7.75 -21.95 -3.43
CA GLN A 214 7.28 -22.15 -2.04
C GLN A 214 8.13 -21.44 -0.97
N LYS A 215 9.37 -21.11 -1.29
CA LYS A 215 10.31 -20.44 -0.36
C LYS A 215 10.31 -18.92 -0.51
N ARG A 216 9.90 -18.42 -1.66
CA ARG A 216 9.87 -16.99 -1.98
C ARG A 216 8.85 -16.73 -3.09
N MET A 217 7.90 -15.90 -2.80
CA MET A 217 6.90 -15.40 -3.74
C MET A 217 6.97 -13.88 -3.76
N ASP A 218 6.75 -13.32 -4.95
CA ASP A 218 6.54 -11.90 -5.15
C ASP A 218 5.16 -11.74 -5.80
N TYR A 219 4.30 -10.88 -5.26
CA TYR A 219 3.12 -10.45 -5.99
C TYR A 219 3.59 -9.51 -7.09
N THR A 220 3.34 -9.88 -8.34
CA THR A 220 3.84 -9.11 -9.48
C THR A 220 3.00 -9.35 -10.73
N MET A 221 3.36 -8.66 -11.80
CA MET A 221 2.64 -8.66 -13.07
C MET A 221 3.52 -9.23 -14.17
N ILE A 222 2.92 -10.08 -15.02
CA ILE A 222 3.57 -10.65 -16.20
C ILE A 222 2.69 -10.42 -17.44
N GLY A 223 3.32 -10.10 -18.56
CA GLY A 223 2.67 -9.94 -19.85
C GLY A 223 3.46 -9.04 -20.79
N ASP A 224 3.09 -9.07 -22.08
CA ASP A 224 3.72 -8.20 -23.08
C ASP A 224 3.47 -6.71 -22.79
N GLY A 225 2.33 -6.41 -22.17
CA GLY A 225 1.98 -5.05 -21.73
C GLY A 225 2.95 -4.46 -20.72
N VAL A 226 3.51 -5.29 -19.82
CA VAL A 226 4.54 -4.88 -18.86
C VAL A 226 5.81 -4.46 -19.59
N ASN A 227 6.24 -5.28 -20.56
CA ASN A 227 7.42 -5.00 -21.37
C ASN A 227 7.23 -3.75 -22.25
N LEU A 228 6.00 -3.50 -22.73
CA LEU A 228 5.71 -2.31 -23.53
C LEU A 228 5.82 -1.04 -22.69
N ALA A 229 5.30 -1.03 -21.46
CA ALA A 229 5.44 0.12 -20.55
C ALA A 229 6.91 0.45 -20.27
N ALA A 230 7.75 -0.57 -19.99
CA ALA A 230 9.20 -0.40 -19.83
C ALA A 230 9.90 0.13 -21.09
N ARG A 231 9.47 -0.32 -22.28
CA ARG A 231 10.01 0.20 -23.55
C ARG A 231 9.62 1.65 -23.81
N LEU A 232 8.40 2.05 -23.44
CA LEU A 232 7.94 3.44 -23.54
C LEU A 232 8.76 4.34 -22.61
N GLU A 233 9.03 3.91 -21.37
CA GLU A 233 9.93 4.63 -20.48
C GLU A 233 11.31 4.83 -21.16
N SER A 234 11.94 3.77 -21.59
CA SER A 234 13.26 3.82 -22.26
C SER A 234 13.25 4.70 -23.50
N ALA A 235 12.17 4.70 -24.28
CA ALA A 235 11.98 5.53 -25.47
C ALA A 235 11.88 7.03 -25.12
N CYS A 236 11.50 7.41 -23.92
CA CYS A 236 11.46 8.81 -23.47
C CYS A 236 12.78 9.55 -23.74
N LYS A 237 13.91 8.86 -23.59
CA LYS A 237 15.24 9.44 -23.85
C LYS A 237 15.45 9.74 -25.35
N GLN A 238 14.97 8.86 -26.23
CA GLN A 238 15.14 9.02 -27.68
C GLN A 238 14.27 10.16 -28.22
N TYR A 239 13.06 10.32 -27.70
CA TYR A 239 12.10 11.33 -28.15
C TYR A 239 12.19 12.64 -27.35
N ASN A 240 13.14 12.75 -26.42
CA ASN A 240 13.24 13.89 -25.51
C ASN A 240 11.91 14.22 -24.80
N ALA A 241 11.14 13.18 -24.51
CA ALA A 241 9.88 13.25 -23.80
C ALA A 241 10.10 12.87 -22.33
N ARG A 242 9.26 13.34 -21.43
CA ARG A 242 9.25 12.91 -20.02
C ARG A 242 8.23 11.84 -19.75
N ILE A 243 7.13 11.85 -20.50
CA ILE A 243 6.07 10.87 -20.38
C ILE A 243 5.74 10.38 -21.79
N LEU A 244 5.70 9.07 -21.99
CA LEU A 244 5.15 8.41 -23.15
C LEU A 244 4.06 7.45 -22.72
N ILE A 245 2.92 7.50 -23.38
CA ILE A 245 1.79 6.59 -23.16
C ILE A 245 1.50 5.80 -24.42
N SER A 246 0.95 4.59 -24.25
CA SER A 246 0.48 3.81 -25.38
C SER A 246 -0.87 4.32 -25.90
N ASP A 247 -1.25 3.88 -27.12
CA ASP A 247 -2.58 4.15 -27.68
C ASP A 247 -3.70 3.53 -26.84
N PHE A 248 -3.42 2.43 -26.14
CA PHE A 248 -4.37 1.78 -25.24
C PHE A 248 -4.63 2.60 -23.97
N THR A 249 -3.61 3.27 -23.44
CA THR A 249 -3.76 4.18 -22.29
C THR A 249 -4.44 5.50 -22.68
N PHE A 250 -4.39 5.88 -23.94
CA PHE A 250 -4.98 7.15 -24.44
C PHE A 250 -6.47 7.04 -24.73
N LYS A 251 -6.99 5.85 -25.04
CA LYS A 251 -8.41 5.59 -25.41
C LYS A 251 -9.33 5.55 -24.23
#